data_ae01990b4bf2d7c5fce03086dd67638a
#
_entry.id   ae01990b4bf2d7c5fce03086dd67638a
#
_cell.length_a   1.000
_cell.length_b   1.000
_cell.length_c   1.000
_cell.angle_alpha   90.00
_cell.angle_beta   90.00
_cell.angle_gamma   90.00
#
_symmetry.space_group_name_H-M   'P 1'
#
loop_
_entity.id
_entity.type
_entity.pdbx_description
1 polymer ?
#
loop_
_entity_poly.entity_id
_entity_poly.type
_entity_poly.pdbx_seq_one_letter_code
_entity_poly.pdbx_strand_id
1 'polypeptide(L)'
;MVNAAQAPAAPKIRCRQIADDDLDGLADLLKRGFGARRTHAFWRHALACLRARAVPAGMPRYGYLLENDGVAVGAILLIFATTPGGDAPRANVSSWYVEPAFRSYAPLLVAHALKLKQVTYLNISAVRHTWPILQAQGYRRYSNGVFVALPALQRSREPGMRLLAGEAQPDAAHAPFERDLLTEHAAYGCMSFWCVTPERAFPFVFRPRIVKSAIPCAQLIYCGDVADVVRFAGPIGRHLAVRGRPFVVIDANGPIAGLAGRYFDDTMPKFFRGPVQPRLGDLAYTETAMFGM
;
A
#
# COMPACT_ATOMS: atom_id res chain seq x y z
N MET A 1 42.24 44.92 3.76
CA MET A 1 42.27 43.44 3.92
C MET A 1 40.85 42.93 3.75
N VAL A 2 40.54 42.32 2.57
CA VAL A 2 39.23 41.77 2.28
C VAL A 2 39.17 40.40 2.89
N ASN A 3 38.27 40.21 3.84
CA ASN A 3 38.06 38.92 4.52
C ASN A 3 37.51 37.93 3.48
N ALA A 4 38.35 36.98 3.06
CA ALA A 4 37.90 35.90 2.17
C ALA A 4 36.84 35.06 2.92
N ALA A 5 35.58 35.25 2.58
CA ALA A 5 34.48 34.42 3.06
C ALA A 5 34.82 32.96 2.72
N GLN A 6 35.07 32.15 3.72
CA GLN A 6 35.35 30.73 3.59
C GLN A 6 34.15 30.06 2.92
N ALA A 7 34.36 29.49 1.75
CA ALA A 7 33.31 28.75 1.03
C ALA A 7 32.74 27.68 1.98
N PRO A 8 31.40 27.53 2.06
CA PRO A 8 30.79 26.54 2.93
C PRO A 8 31.35 25.15 2.57
N ALA A 9 31.77 24.38 3.57
CA ALA A 9 32.25 23.03 3.40
C ALA A 9 31.20 22.19 2.63
N ALA A 10 31.67 21.38 1.68
CA ALA A 10 30.79 20.51 0.90
C ALA A 10 29.99 19.60 1.86
N PRO A 11 28.68 19.42 1.65
CA PRO A 11 27.84 18.61 2.52
C PRO A 11 28.32 17.16 2.56
N LYS A 12 28.44 16.59 3.75
CA LYS A 12 28.83 15.17 3.95
C LYS A 12 27.60 14.28 3.87
N ILE A 13 27.13 14.06 2.63
CA ILE A 13 25.92 13.28 2.38
C ILE A 13 26.22 11.77 2.43
N ARG A 14 25.43 11.05 3.21
CA ARG A 14 25.47 9.60 3.33
C ARG A 14 24.06 9.01 3.16
N CYS A 15 23.97 7.86 2.46
CA CYS A 15 22.75 7.07 2.37
C CYS A 15 22.95 5.74 3.11
N ARG A 16 22.04 5.43 4.04
CA ARG A 16 22.10 4.19 4.84
C ARG A 16 20.70 3.64 5.10
N GLN A 17 20.63 2.43 5.63
CA GLN A 17 19.36 1.87 6.11
C GLN A 17 18.88 2.64 7.35
N ILE A 18 17.55 2.75 7.47
CA ILE A 18 16.89 3.30 8.65
C ILE A 18 16.98 2.27 9.77
N ALA A 19 17.43 2.69 10.94
CA ALA A 19 17.50 1.92 12.18
C ALA A 19 16.39 2.33 13.18
N ASP A 20 16.21 1.55 14.24
CA ASP A 20 15.19 1.84 15.27
C ASP A 20 15.42 3.18 15.97
N ASP A 21 16.68 3.59 16.16
CA ASP A 21 17.05 4.87 16.79
C ASP A 21 16.73 6.08 15.91
N ASP A 22 16.49 5.89 14.62
CA ASP A 22 16.15 6.99 13.70
C ASP A 22 14.67 7.38 13.76
N LEU A 23 13.78 6.55 14.33
CA LEU A 23 12.35 6.62 14.10
C LEU A 23 11.71 7.94 14.53
N ASP A 24 12.15 8.55 15.63
CA ASP A 24 11.61 9.83 16.10
C ASP A 24 12.02 10.98 15.15
N GLY A 25 13.30 11.07 14.79
CA GLY A 25 13.80 12.06 13.82
C GLY A 25 13.19 11.86 12.42
N LEU A 26 12.96 10.61 12.03
CA LEU A 26 12.29 10.25 10.79
C LEU A 26 10.83 10.69 10.78
N ALA A 27 10.10 10.52 11.89
CA ALA A 27 8.71 10.99 12.00
C ALA A 27 8.62 12.51 11.84
N ASP A 28 9.57 13.28 12.40
CA ASP A 28 9.64 14.72 12.21
C ASP A 28 9.98 15.11 10.78
N LEU A 29 10.93 14.43 10.13
CA LEU A 29 11.26 14.65 8.72
C LEU A 29 10.05 14.43 7.82
N LEU A 30 9.35 13.31 8.00
CA LEU A 30 8.16 12.96 7.20
C LEU A 30 7.00 13.94 7.46
N LYS A 31 6.80 14.38 8.71
CA LYS A 31 5.81 15.42 9.04
C LYS A 31 6.10 16.72 8.28
N ARG A 32 7.38 17.16 8.22
CA ARG A 32 7.77 18.35 7.42
C ARG A 32 7.46 18.16 5.95
N GLY A 33 7.72 16.97 5.40
CA GLY A 33 7.55 16.67 3.98
C GLY A 33 6.10 16.54 3.51
N PHE A 34 5.25 15.94 4.33
CA PHE A 34 3.86 15.61 3.96
C PHE A 34 2.81 16.57 4.53
N GLY A 35 3.24 17.56 5.33
CA GLY A 35 2.41 18.67 5.81
C GLY A 35 1.36 18.29 6.86
N ALA A 36 0.43 19.23 7.12
CA ALA A 36 -0.51 19.16 8.23
C ALA A 36 -1.49 17.95 8.21
N ARG A 37 -1.74 17.37 7.04
CA ARG A 37 -2.63 16.19 6.92
C ARG A 37 -2.06 14.92 7.53
N ARG A 38 -0.73 14.88 7.77
CA ARG A 38 0.00 13.73 8.34
C ARG A 38 0.70 14.19 9.60
N THR A 39 0.02 14.06 10.74
CA THR A 39 0.54 14.47 12.04
C THR A 39 1.79 13.66 12.45
N HIS A 40 2.55 14.15 13.39
CA HIS A 40 3.65 13.38 13.99
C HIS A 40 3.17 12.04 14.58
N ALA A 41 2.00 12.05 15.27
CA ALA A 41 1.39 10.84 15.80
C ALA A 41 1.04 9.81 14.70
N PHE A 42 0.58 10.27 13.53
CA PHE A 42 0.35 9.41 12.37
C PHE A 42 1.64 8.71 11.94
N TRP A 43 2.76 9.45 11.80
CA TRP A 43 4.03 8.86 11.38
C TRP A 43 4.60 7.90 12.43
N ARG A 44 4.51 8.24 13.72
CA ARG A 44 4.90 7.31 14.79
C ARG A 44 4.10 6.01 14.74
N HIS A 45 2.79 6.09 14.53
CA HIS A 45 1.95 4.89 14.35
C HIS A 45 2.37 4.08 13.12
N ALA A 46 2.58 4.71 11.96
CA ALA A 46 3.02 4.04 10.75
C ALA A 46 4.37 3.32 10.93
N LEU A 47 5.34 3.98 11.57
CA LEU A 47 6.65 3.40 11.86
C LEU A 47 6.55 2.27 12.90
N ALA A 48 5.67 2.38 13.90
CA ALA A 48 5.40 1.30 14.85
C ALA A 48 4.80 0.07 14.17
N CYS A 49 3.89 0.24 13.20
CA CYS A 49 3.38 -0.87 12.38
C CYS A 49 4.52 -1.56 11.60
N LEU A 50 5.45 -0.79 11.02
CA LEU A 50 6.62 -1.36 10.33
C LEU A 50 7.56 -2.09 11.29
N ARG A 51 7.75 -1.58 12.49
CA ARG A 51 8.60 -2.18 13.53
C ARG A 51 8.06 -3.54 13.99
N ALA A 52 6.76 -3.63 14.20
CA ALA A 52 6.09 -4.80 14.77
C ALA A 52 6.01 -6.00 13.82
N ARG A 53 6.09 -5.78 12.49
CA ARG A 53 5.87 -6.85 11.53
C ARG A 53 7.14 -7.66 11.23
N ALA A 54 6.93 -8.90 10.80
CA ALA A 54 7.99 -9.72 10.20
C ALA A 54 8.41 -9.12 8.84
N VAL A 55 9.71 -9.23 8.53
CA VAL A 55 10.30 -8.79 7.26
C VAL A 55 11.04 -9.99 6.65
N PRO A 56 10.95 -10.20 5.33
CA PRO A 56 11.69 -11.28 4.68
C PRO A 56 13.20 -11.17 4.96
N ALA A 57 13.86 -12.30 5.11
CA ALA A 57 15.27 -12.35 5.48
C ALA A 57 16.15 -11.52 4.53
N GLY A 58 17.09 -10.75 5.08
CA GLY A 58 18.01 -9.90 4.32
C GLY A 58 17.39 -8.61 3.76
N MET A 59 16.12 -8.32 4.01
CA MET A 59 15.47 -7.07 3.59
C MET A 59 15.52 -6.00 4.67
N PRO A 60 15.66 -4.70 4.30
CA PRO A 60 15.58 -3.59 5.26
C PRO A 60 14.19 -3.51 5.89
N ARG A 61 14.12 -3.28 7.21
CA ARG A 61 12.83 -3.17 7.90
C ARG A 61 12.01 -1.96 7.49
N TYR A 62 12.67 -0.80 7.29
CA TYR A 62 12.00 0.48 7.07
C TYR A 62 12.28 1.10 5.70
N GLY A 63 13.46 0.87 5.14
CA GLY A 63 13.95 1.52 3.94
C GLY A 63 15.27 2.25 4.16
N TYR A 64 15.43 3.43 3.54
CA TYR A 64 16.70 4.16 3.52
C TYR A 64 16.54 5.62 3.93
N LEU A 65 17.59 6.13 4.58
CA LEU A 65 17.74 7.49 5.05
C LEU A 65 18.89 8.17 4.29
N LEU A 66 18.69 9.43 3.93
CA LEU A 66 19.72 10.35 3.48
C LEU A 66 20.05 11.29 4.64
N GLU A 67 21.29 11.34 5.04
CA GLU A 67 21.77 12.20 6.14
C GLU A 67 22.87 13.15 5.68
N ASN A 68 22.92 14.33 6.29
CA ASN A 68 23.99 15.30 6.20
C ASN A 68 24.54 15.56 7.60
N ASP A 69 25.82 15.22 7.82
CA ASP A 69 26.48 15.33 9.13
C ASP A 69 25.65 14.73 10.29
N GLY A 70 25.06 13.54 10.06
CA GLY A 70 24.23 12.81 11.03
C GLY A 70 22.79 13.29 11.16
N VAL A 71 22.39 14.34 10.46
CA VAL A 71 21.01 14.84 10.45
C VAL A 71 20.23 14.27 9.27
N ALA A 72 19.04 13.73 9.52
CA ALA A 72 18.15 13.20 8.48
C ALA A 72 17.61 14.32 7.59
N VAL A 73 17.94 14.29 6.30
CA VAL A 73 17.51 15.27 5.28
C VAL A 73 16.66 14.66 4.15
N GLY A 74 16.54 13.34 4.12
CA GLY A 74 15.68 12.63 3.18
C GLY A 74 15.41 11.20 3.61
N ALA A 75 14.29 10.64 3.19
CA ALA A 75 13.94 9.25 3.47
C ALA A 75 13.07 8.66 2.36
N ILE A 76 13.16 7.35 2.21
CA ILE A 76 12.26 6.52 1.41
C ILE A 76 11.89 5.28 2.21
N LEU A 77 10.60 5.14 2.51
CA LEU A 77 10.10 3.96 3.20
C LEU A 77 9.84 2.83 2.20
N LEU A 78 10.20 1.61 2.60
CA LEU A 78 9.98 0.38 1.85
C LEU A 78 9.27 -0.64 2.73
N ILE A 79 8.12 -1.09 2.28
CA ILE A 79 7.33 -2.12 2.98
C ILE A 79 7.59 -3.44 2.28
N PHE A 80 8.56 -4.22 2.78
CA PHE A 80 8.89 -5.52 2.20
C PHE A 80 7.92 -6.59 2.69
N ALA A 81 7.49 -7.45 1.78
CA ALA A 81 6.68 -8.64 2.05
C ALA A 81 7.00 -9.71 0.99
N THR A 82 6.54 -10.92 1.17
CA THR A 82 6.40 -11.89 0.09
C THR A 82 5.08 -11.69 -0.65
N THR A 83 5.02 -12.13 -1.89
CA THR A 83 3.75 -12.17 -2.63
C THR A 83 2.80 -13.13 -1.93
N PRO A 84 1.53 -12.78 -1.66
CA PRO A 84 0.58 -13.69 -1.04
C PRO A 84 0.47 -15.01 -1.81
N GLY A 85 0.66 -16.13 -1.09
CA GLY A 85 0.66 -17.47 -1.69
C GLY A 85 1.92 -17.86 -2.45
N GLY A 86 3.01 -17.06 -2.36
CA GLY A 86 4.29 -17.34 -2.99
C GLY A 86 5.46 -16.78 -2.20
N ASP A 87 6.69 -17.07 -2.67
CA ASP A 87 7.94 -16.68 -2.00
C ASP A 87 8.62 -15.47 -2.65
N ALA A 88 8.08 -14.94 -3.76
CA ALA A 88 8.70 -13.84 -4.47
C ALA A 88 8.68 -12.56 -3.61
N PRO A 89 9.86 -11.94 -3.36
CA PRO A 89 9.92 -10.72 -2.57
C PRO A 89 9.36 -9.53 -3.33
N ARG A 90 8.56 -8.72 -2.63
CA ARG A 90 8.06 -7.46 -3.13
C ARG A 90 8.23 -6.35 -2.10
N ALA A 91 8.30 -5.10 -2.54
CA ALA A 91 8.38 -3.93 -1.69
C ALA A 91 7.43 -2.84 -2.17
N ASN A 92 6.54 -2.37 -1.30
CA ASN A 92 5.80 -1.14 -1.59
C ASN A 92 6.69 0.06 -1.26
N VAL A 93 6.97 0.89 -2.27
CA VAL A 93 7.69 2.15 -2.12
C VAL A 93 6.70 3.18 -1.59
N SER A 94 6.94 3.63 -0.37
CA SER A 94 6.08 4.56 0.36
C SER A 94 6.86 5.79 0.82
N SER A 95 6.17 6.90 1.00
CA SER A 95 6.65 8.06 1.76
C SER A 95 8.06 8.54 1.40
N TRP A 96 8.29 8.76 0.11
CA TRP A 96 9.54 9.33 -0.37
C TRP A 96 9.55 10.85 -0.22
N TYR A 97 10.48 11.35 0.56
CA TYR A 97 10.69 12.79 0.78
C TYR A 97 12.17 13.12 0.90
N VAL A 98 12.58 14.23 0.31
CA VAL A 98 13.92 14.83 0.48
C VAL A 98 13.74 16.33 0.67
N GLU A 99 14.38 16.91 1.66
CA GLU A 99 14.34 18.36 1.93
C GLU A 99 14.81 19.16 0.72
N PRO A 100 14.22 20.33 0.44
CA PRO A 100 14.48 21.11 -0.78
C PRO A 100 15.96 21.34 -1.07
N ALA A 101 16.76 21.67 -0.05
CA ALA A 101 18.19 21.93 -0.19
C ALA A 101 19.01 20.69 -0.61
N PHE A 102 18.46 19.47 -0.44
CA PHE A 102 19.16 18.21 -0.69
C PHE A 102 18.56 17.41 -1.85
N ARG A 103 17.63 17.97 -2.63
CA ARG A 103 16.93 17.27 -3.73
C ARG A 103 17.86 16.72 -4.81
N SER A 104 19.02 17.34 -5.03
CA SER A 104 20.05 16.85 -5.95
C SER A 104 20.59 15.47 -5.58
N TYR A 105 20.46 15.07 -4.30
CA TYR A 105 20.85 13.74 -3.81
C TYR A 105 19.73 12.71 -3.82
N ALA A 106 18.51 13.08 -4.21
CA ALA A 106 17.40 12.16 -4.30
C ALA A 106 17.68 10.92 -5.19
N PRO A 107 18.42 11.03 -6.32
CA PRO A 107 18.83 9.85 -7.12
C PRO A 107 19.64 8.82 -6.33
N LEU A 108 20.53 9.26 -5.42
CA LEU A 108 21.31 8.36 -4.56
C LEU A 108 20.39 7.54 -3.64
N LEU A 109 19.42 8.17 -3.02
CA LEU A 109 18.44 7.51 -2.16
C LEU A 109 17.63 6.46 -2.93
N VAL A 110 17.16 6.81 -4.13
CA VAL A 110 16.42 5.89 -5.02
C VAL A 110 17.28 4.73 -5.48
N ALA A 111 18.55 4.97 -5.85
CA ALA A 111 19.45 3.92 -6.26
C ALA A 111 19.66 2.87 -5.16
N HIS A 112 19.77 3.30 -3.89
CA HIS A 112 19.84 2.39 -2.75
C HIS A 112 18.52 1.65 -2.52
N ALA A 113 17.39 2.34 -2.65
CA ALA A 113 16.06 1.76 -2.45
C ALA A 113 15.74 0.66 -3.47
N LEU A 114 16.13 0.85 -4.73
CA LEU A 114 15.76 -0.03 -5.85
C LEU A 114 16.89 -0.98 -6.31
N LYS A 115 17.90 -1.20 -5.46
CA LYS A 115 19.09 -1.99 -5.83
C LYS A 115 18.86 -3.50 -5.97
N LEU A 116 17.82 -4.05 -5.34
CA LEU A 116 17.58 -5.50 -5.29
C LEU A 116 16.81 -5.94 -6.53
N LYS A 117 17.49 -6.55 -7.49
CA LYS A 117 16.91 -6.92 -8.80
C LYS A 117 15.85 -8.02 -8.71
N GLN A 118 15.91 -8.88 -7.68
CA GLN A 118 14.94 -9.95 -7.44
C GLN A 118 13.62 -9.44 -6.83
N VAL A 119 13.58 -8.19 -6.36
CA VAL A 119 12.41 -7.60 -5.71
C VAL A 119 11.50 -6.93 -6.74
N THR A 120 10.20 -7.17 -6.61
CA THR A 120 9.19 -6.37 -7.32
C THR A 120 8.79 -5.17 -6.47
N TYR A 121 9.13 -3.98 -6.94
CA TYR A 121 8.79 -2.71 -6.29
C TYR A 121 7.43 -2.21 -6.79
N LEU A 122 6.56 -1.89 -5.85
CA LEU A 122 5.23 -1.33 -6.09
C LEU A 122 5.23 0.15 -5.73
N ASN A 123 4.57 0.99 -6.52
CA ASN A 123 4.21 2.34 -6.14
C ASN A 123 2.72 2.52 -6.40
N ILE A 124 1.92 2.53 -5.32
CA ILE A 124 0.46 2.47 -5.39
C ILE A 124 -0.24 3.81 -5.11
N SER A 125 0.52 4.81 -4.70
CA SER A 125 0.00 6.13 -4.33
C SER A 125 0.72 7.28 -5.04
N ALA A 126 1.34 7.00 -6.20
CA ALA A 126 2.08 7.99 -6.99
C ALA A 126 1.23 9.21 -7.34
N VAL A 127 1.71 10.40 -6.98
CA VAL A 127 1.07 11.66 -7.40
C VAL A 127 1.41 11.98 -8.87
N ARG A 128 0.50 12.65 -9.58
CA ARG A 128 0.57 12.81 -11.04
C ARG A 128 1.90 13.36 -11.56
N HIS A 129 2.47 14.32 -10.87
CA HIS A 129 3.74 14.94 -11.28
C HIS A 129 4.96 14.01 -11.14
N THR A 130 4.85 12.89 -10.40
CA THR A 130 5.93 11.90 -10.27
C THR A 130 5.86 10.77 -11.32
N TRP A 131 4.79 10.66 -12.10
CA TRP A 131 4.62 9.57 -13.08
C TRP A 131 5.74 9.52 -14.13
N PRO A 132 6.17 10.66 -14.74
CA PRO A 132 7.29 10.64 -15.68
C PRO A 132 8.60 10.16 -15.02
N ILE A 133 8.82 10.52 -13.74
CA ILE A 133 10.00 10.06 -12.98
C ILE A 133 9.95 8.54 -12.79
N LEU A 134 8.80 7.99 -12.41
CA LEU A 134 8.63 6.54 -12.26
C LEU A 134 8.88 5.82 -13.58
N GLN A 135 8.35 6.33 -14.69
CA GLN A 135 8.58 5.76 -16.03
C GLN A 135 10.06 5.77 -16.40
N ALA A 136 10.76 6.89 -16.16
CA ALA A 136 12.21 7.00 -16.38
C ALA A 136 13.01 6.02 -15.50
N GLN A 137 12.50 5.67 -14.32
CA GLN A 137 13.07 4.65 -13.42
C GLN A 137 12.69 3.21 -13.83
N GLY A 138 11.97 3.01 -14.93
CA GLY A 138 11.57 1.69 -15.44
C GLY A 138 10.32 1.10 -14.81
N TYR A 139 9.52 1.90 -14.11
CA TYR A 139 8.20 1.46 -13.65
C TYR A 139 7.20 1.39 -14.81
N ARG A 140 6.34 0.40 -14.76
CA ARG A 140 5.21 0.19 -15.68
C ARG A 140 3.89 0.22 -14.91
N ARG A 141 2.81 0.66 -15.53
CA ARG A 141 1.47 0.57 -14.95
C ARG A 141 0.99 -0.87 -14.97
N TYR A 142 0.33 -1.32 -13.87
CA TYR A 142 -0.43 -2.57 -13.84
C TYR A 142 -1.91 -2.33 -13.52
N SER A 143 -2.24 -1.15 -12.96
CA SER A 143 -3.61 -0.64 -12.86
C SER A 143 -3.66 0.78 -13.43
N ASN A 144 -4.59 1.02 -14.37
CA ASN A 144 -4.73 2.32 -15.03
C ASN A 144 -5.67 3.26 -14.30
N GLY A 145 -6.55 2.71 -13.45
CA GLY A 145 -7.55 3.50 -12.76
C GLY A 145 -8.29 2.73 -11.69
N VAL A 146 -9.46 3.21 -11.34
CA VAL A 146 -10.31 2.59 -10.33
C VAL A 146 -11.73 2.40 -10.85
N PHE A 147 -12.36 1.31 -10.44
CA PHE A 147 -13.79 1.07 -10.60
C PHE A 147 -14.48 1.32 -9.26
N VAL A 148 -15.46 2.21 -9.23
CA VAL A 148 -16.30 2.48 -8.05
C VAL A 148 -17.60 1.73 -8.22
N ALA A 149 -17.80 0.71 -7.39
CA ALA A 149 -18.96 -0.17 -7.42
C ALA A 149 -19.95 0.15 -6.31
N LEU A 150 -21.22 -0.19 -6.58
CA LEU A 150 -22.32 -0.29 -5.62
C LEU A 150 -22.75 -1.76 -5.51
N PRO A 151 -21.95 -2.62 -4.89
CA PRO A 151 -22.16 -4.07 -4.98
C PRO A 151 -23.46 -4.54 -4.32
N ALA A 152 -24.01 -3.78 -3.35
CA ALA A 152 -25.30 -4.08 -2.74
C ALA A 152 -26.49 -4.08 -3.72
N LEU A 153 -26.37 -3.42 -4.88
CA LEU A 153 -27.39 -3.42 -5.93
C LEU A 153 -27.44 -4.75 -6.72
N GLN A 154 -26.39 -5.56 -6.59
CA GLN A 154 -26.38 -6.87 -7.24
C GLN A 154 -27.25 -7.88 -6.50
N ARG A 155 -28.11 -8.57 -7.25
CA ARG A 155 -28.98 -9.63 -6.73
C ARG A 155 -28.29 -11.00 -6.68
N SER A 156 -26.96 -11.04 -6.78
CA SER A 156 -26.22 -12.30 -6.70
C SER A 156 -26.57 -13.03 -5.40
N ARG A 157 -27.02 -14.26 -5.53
CA ARG A 157 -27.22 -15.18 -4.42
C ARG A 157 -26.43 -16.44 -4.71
N GLU A 158 -25.46 -16.72 -3.88
CA GLU A 158 -24.75 -17.98 -3.92
C GLU A 158 -25.39 -18.91 -2.89
N PRO A 159 -26.02 -20.03 -3.32
CA PRO A 159 -26.67 -20.96 -2.41
C PRO A 159 -25.70 -21.47 -1.33
N GLY A 160 -26.14 -21.51 -0.09
CA GLY A 160 -25.33 -21.98 1.04
C GLY A 160 -24.16 -21.08 1.45
N MET A 161 -23.99 -19.92 0.78
CA MET A 161 -22.92 -18.98 1.13
C MET A 161 -23.20 -18.27 2.45
N ARG A 162 -22.19 -18.19 3.29
CA ARG A 162 -22.19 -17.45 4.57
C ARG A 162 -20.98 -16.56 4.69
N LEU A 163 -21.08 -15.47 5.45
CA LEU A 163 -19.97 -14.60 5.79
C LEU A 163 -19.42 -14.99 7.18
N LEU A 164 -18.09 -15.14 7.26
CA LEU A 164 -17.39 -15.33 8.52
C LEU A 164 -16.41 -14.18 8.77
N ALA A 165 -16.18 -13.82 10.02
CA ALA A 165 -15.11 -12.89 10.40
C ALA A 165 -13.73 -13.41 9.92
N GLY A 166 -12.80 -12.50 9.63
CA GLY A 166 -11.50 -12.85 9.07
C GLY A 166 -10.66 -13.74 10.00
N GLU A 167 -10.79 -13.55 11.32
CA GLU A 167 -10.15 -14.37 12.35
C GLU A 167 -10.77 -15.76 12.53
N ALA A 168 -11.98 -15.97 12.04
CA ALA A 168 -12.64 -17.27 12.17
C ALA A 168 -11.98 -18.30 11.27
N GLN A 169 -11.99 -19.57 11.74
CA GLN A 169 -11.53 -20.72 10.97
C GLN A 169 -12.67 -21.20 10.06
N PRO A 170 -12.56 -21.07 8.71
CA PRO A 170 -13.53 -21.68 7.82
C PRO A 170 -13.45 -23.21 7.89
N ASP A 171 -14.59 -23.86 7.79
CA ASP A 171 -14.70 -25.32 7.66
C ASP A 171 -14.54 -25.81 6.21
N ALA A 172 -14.51 -24.89 5.25
CA ALA A 172 -14.29 -25.15 3.83
C ALA A 172 -12.82 -24.94 3.42
N ALA A 173 -12.42 -25.50 2.28
CA ALA A 173 -11.04 -25.42 1.76
C ALA A 173 -10.57 -23.96 1.58
N HIS A 174 -9.38 -23.66 2.03
CA HIS A 174 -8.69 -22.38 1.86
C HIS A 174 -7.17 -22.57 1.91
N ALA A 175 -6.41 -21.61 1.40
CA ALA A 175 -4.96 -21.63 1.53
C ALA A 175 -4.52 -21.17 2.94
N PRO A 176 -3.54 -21.83 3.57
CA PRO A 176 -3.09 -21.49 4.93
C PRO A 176 -2.69 -20.01 5.10
N PHE A 177 -1.96 -19.44 4.13
CA PHE A 177 -1.52 -18.04 4.18
C PHE A 177 -2.69 -17.02 4.17
N GLU A 178 -3.85 -17.40 3.64
CA GLU A 178 -5.02 -16.49 3.55
C GLU A 178 -5.56 -16.14 4.94
N ARG A 179 -5.54 -17.09 5.86
CA ARG A 179 -5.94 -16.86 7.25
C ARG A 179 -5.04 -15.86 7.96
N ASP A 180 -3.72 -16.06 7.85
CA ASP A 180 -2.73 -15.17 8.47
C ASP A 180 -2.85 -13.76 7.87
N LEU A 181 -3.00 -13.67 6.54
CA LEU A 181 -3.23 -12.41 5.84
C LEU A 181 -4.47 -11.69 6.36
N LEU A 182 -5.61 -12.36 6.51
CA LEU A 182 -6.84 -11.73 7.00
C LEU A 182 -6.67 -11.24 8.44
N THR A 183 -6.05 -12.04 9.31
CA THR A 183 -5.79 -11.71 10.70
C THR A 183 -4.87 -10.50 10.84
N GLU A 184 -3.75 -10.48 10.12
CA GLU A 184 -2.80 -9.37 10.14
C GLU A 184 -3.43 -8.07 9.62
N HIS A 185 -4.22 -8.15 8.54
CA HIS A 185 -4.88 -6.97 7.99
C HIS A 185 -6.01 -6.44 8.88
N ALA A 186 -6.70 -7.32 9.63
CA ALA A 186 -7.64 -6.88 10.66
C ALA A 186 -6.93 -6.07 11.76
N ALA A 187 -5.74 -6.50 12.18
CA ALA A 187 -4.91 -5.76 13.14
C ALA A 187 -4.49 -4.36 12.64
N TYR A 188 -4.36 -4.17 11.32
CA TYR A 188 -4.14 -2.84 10.72
C TYR A 188 -5.42 -2.00 10.59
N GLY A 189 -6.58 -2.51 11.05
CA GLY A 189 -7.86 -1.82 10.98
C GLY A 189 -8.58 -1.99 9.63
N CYS A 190 -8.24 -3.01 8.87
CA CYS A 190 -9.01 -3.43 7.70
C CYS A 190 -10.23 -4.25 8.12
N MET A 191 -11.26 -4.24 7.28
CA MET A 191 -12.40 -5.15 7.38
C MET A 191 -12.05 -6.44 6.65
N SER A 192 -11.70 -7.48 7.40
CA SER A 192 -11.31 -8.79 6.89
C SER A 192 -12.44 -9.78 7.14
N PHE A 193 -12.83 -10.55 6.13
CA PHE A 193 -13.85 -11.58 6.23
C PHE A 193 -13.75 -12.62 5.11
N TRP A 194 -14.41 -13.74 5.33
CA TRP A 194 -14.55 -14.83 4.36
C TRP A 194 -15.96 -14.85 3.76
N CYS A 195 -16.03 -15.12 2.46
CA CYS A 195 -17.23 -15.67 1.83
C CYS A 195 -17.05 -17.18 1.75
N VAL A 196 -17.84 -17.95 2.48
CA VAL A 196 -17.71 -19.41 2.57
C VAL A 196 -18.85 -20.08 1.82
N THR A 197 -18.51 -20.88 0.82
CA THR A 197 -19.41 -21.84 0.17
C THR A 197 -19.21 -23.24 0.77
N PRO A 198 -20.04 -24.24 0.43
CA PRO A 198 -19.79 -25.61 0.89
C PRO A 198 -18.41 -26.17 0.48
N GLU A 199 -17.86 -25.74 -0.66
CA GLU A 199 -16.62 -26.28 -1.22
C GLU A 199 -15.38 -25.48 -0.82
N ARG A 200 -15.52 -24.14 -0.71
CA ARG A 200 -14.35 -23.27 -0.55
C ARG A 200 -14.68 -21.98 0.21
N ALA A 201 -13.67 -21.49 0.96
CA ALA A 201 -13.67 -20.17 1.56
C ALA A 201 -12.86 -19.19 0.69
N PHE A 202 -13.39 -17.99 0.51
CA PHE A 202 -12.84 -16.91 -0.32
C PHE A 202 -12.50 -15.72 0.56
N PRO A 203 -11.22 -15.30 0.63
CA PRO A 203 -10.78 -14.22 1.49
C PRO A 203 -11.07 -12.85 0.89
N PHE A 204 -11.51 -11.91 1.72
CA PHE A 204 -11.69 -10.51 1.36
C PHE A 204 -11.16 -9.58 2.43
N VAL A 205 -10.38 -8.59 2.02
CA VAL A 205 -9.88 -7.51 2.86
C VAL A 205 -10.25 -6.17 2.24
N PHE A 206 -10.91 -5.32 3.03
CA PHE A 206 -11.27 -3.96 2.63
C PHE A 206 -10.73 -2.96 3.64
N ARG A 207 -10.23 -1.82 3.16
CA ARG A 207 -9.85 -0.70 4.02
C ARG A 207 -10.95 0.35 4.03
N PRO A 208 -11.48 0.75 5.20
CA PRO A 208 -12.36 1.92 5.31
C PRO A 208 -11.67 3.17 4.77
N ARG A 209 -12.36 3.92 3.92
CA ARG A 209 -11.83 5.13 3.29
C ARG A 209 -12.92 6.19 3.17
N ILE A 210 -12.51 7.47 3.16
CA ILE A 210 -13.37 8.60 2.81
C ILE A 210 -12.82 9.22 1.53
N VAL A 211 -13.64 9.31 0.50
CA VAL A 211 -13.30 9.91 -0.78
C VAL A 211 -13.92 11.30 -0.87
N LYS A 212 -13.20 12.27 -1.46
CA LYS A 212 -13.63 13.67 -1.56
C LYS A 212 -14.11 14.26 -0.23
N SER A 213 -13.45 13.87 0.87
CA SER A 213 -13.70 14.32 2.25
C SER A 213 -15.10 14.06 2.82
N ALA A 214 -15.99 13.38 2.08
CA ALA A 214 -17.38 13.17 2.51
C ALA A 214 -17.95 11.78 2.22
N ILE A 215 -17.48 11.08 1.18
CA ILE A 215 -18.09 9.84 0.71
C ILE A 215 -17.42 8.64 1.40
N PRO A 216 -18.12 7.95 2.32
CA PRO A 216 -17.59 6.75 2.93
C PRO A 216 -17.59 5.58 1.94
N CYS A 217 -16.46 4.94 1.78
CA CYS A 217 -16.28 3.78 0.90
C CYS A 217 -15.35 2.74 1.53
N ALA A 218 -15.25 1.59 0.90
CA ALA A 218 -14.32 0.54 1.20
C ALA A 218 -13.36 0.34 0.01
N GLN A 219 -12.06 0.50 0.21
CA GLN A 219 -11.05 0.16 -0.77
C GLN A 219 -10.79 -1.34 -0.70
N LEU A 220 -10.90 -2.06 -1.82
CA LEU A 220 -10.47 -3.45 -1.89
C LEU A 220 -8.94 -3.51 -1.71
N ILE A 221 -8.50 -4.25 -0.72
CA ILE A 221 -7.09 -4.49 -0.42
C ILE A 221 -6.68 -5.87 -0.93
N TYR A 222 -7.50 -6.89 -0.66
CA TYR A 222 -7.17 -8.24 -1.09
C TYR A 222 -8.43 -9.06 -1.39
N CYS A 223 -8.34 -9.83 -2.47
CA CYS A 223 -9.21 -10.96 -2.80
C CYS A 223 -8.41 -11.99 -3.59
N GLY A 224 -8.82 -13.23 -3.64
CA GLY A 224 -8.19 -14.29 -4.45
C GLY A 224 -8.23 -13.96 -5.94
N ASP A 225 -9.38 -13.54 -6.44
CA ASP A 225 -9.62 -13.04 -7.79
C ASP A 225 -10.67 -11.92 -7.75
N VAL A 226 -10.56 -10.93 -8.66
CA VAL A 226 -11.58 -9.88 -8.81
C VAL A 226 -12.93 -10.46 -9.27
N ALA A 227 -12.92 -11.58 -9.98
CA ALA A 227 -14.13 -12.32 -10.33
C ALA A 227 -14.91 -12.79 -9.08
N ASP A 228 -14.25 -13.09 -7.97
CA ASP A 228 -14.92 -13.45 -6.72
C ASP A 228 -15.67 -12.25 -6.12
N VAL A 229 -15.17 -11.01 -6.31
CA VAL A 229 -15.90 -9.80 -5.92
C VAL A 229 -17.22 -9.69 -6.71
N VAL A 230 -17.21 -10.02 -7.99
CA VAL A 230 -18.41 -10.04 -8.84
C VAL A 230 -19.37 -11.13 -8.38
N ARG A 231 -18.87 -12.35 -8.15
CA ARG A 231 -19.63 -13.52 -7.70
C ARG A 231 -20.37 -13.24 -6.39
N PHE A 232 -19.70 -12.66 -5.42
CA PHE A 232 -20.22 -12.39 -4.09
C PHE A 232 -20.66 -10.93 -3.89
N ALA A 233 -20.86 -10.16 -4.96
CA ALA A 233 -21.11 -8.71 -4.89
C ALA A 233 -22.28 -8.36 -3.96
N GLY A 234 -23.43 -9.01 -4.09
CA GLY A 234 -24.61 -8.70 -3.28
C GLY A 234 -24.38 -8.88 -1.77
N PRO A 235 -23.95 -10.06 -1.31
CA PRO A 235 -23.60 -10.28 0.10
C PRO A 235 -22.51 -9.35 0.64
N ILE A 236 -21.39 -9.19 -0.11
CA ILE A 236 -20.31 -8.26 0.25
C ILE A 236 -20.86 -6.84 0.38
N GLY A 237 -21.63 -6.40 -0.62
CA GLY A 237 -22.18 -5.05 -0.66
C GLY A 237 -23.11 -4.77 0.52
N ARG A 238 -24.00 -5.69 0.87
CA ARG A 238 -24.86 -5.56 2.06
C ARG A 238 -24.03 -5.52 3.36
N HIS A 239 -23.03 -6.40 3.48
CA HIS A 239 -22.15 -6.43 4.64
C HIS A 239 -21.39 -5.11 4.86
N LEU A 240 -20.93 -4.49 3.78
CA LEU A 240 -20.22 -3.21 3.84
C LEU A 240 -21.20 -2.03 4.03
N ALA A 241 -22.37 -2.08 3.41
CA ALA A 241 -23.39 -1.01 3.50
C ALA A 241 -23.92 -0.83 4.92
N VAL A 242 -24.22 -1.91 5.66
CA VAL A 242 -24.65 -1.82 7.07
C VAL A 242 -23.55 -1.26 7.99
N ARG A 243 -22.30 -1.25 7.53
CA ARG A 243 -21.14 -0.62 8.20
C ARG A 243 -20.88 0.81 7.70
N GLY A 244 -21.84 1.40 6.99
CA GLY A 244 -21.73 2.74 6.44
C GLY A 244 -20.77 2.88 5.25
N ARG A 245 -20.47 1.78 4.52
CA ARG A 245 -19.55 1.75 3.38
C ARG A 245 -20.22 1.19 2.13
N PRO A 246 -21.24 1.88 1.56
CA PRO A 246 -22.00 1.34 0.42
C PRO A 246 -21.19 1.27 -0.88
N PHE A 247 -20.15 2.09 -1.03
CA PHE A 247 -19.30 2.13 -2.20
C PHE A 247 -18.04 1.30 -2.00
N VAL A 248 -17.66 0.55 -3.04
CA VAL A 248 -16.40 -0.20 -3.09
C VAL A 248 -15.51 0.34 -4.20
N VAL A 249 -14.27 0.65 -3.86
CA VAL A 249 -13.23 1.09 -4.81
C VAL A 249 -12.34 -0.11 -5.13
N ILE A 250 -12.21 -0.43 -6.41
CA ILE A 250 -11.44 -1.56 -6.92
C ILE A 250 -10.44 -1.03 -7.95
N ASP A 251 -9.18 -1.39 -7.86
CA ASP A 251 -8.21 -1.10 -8.90
C ASP A 251 -8.57 -1.87 -10.18
N ALA A 252 -8.60 -1.18 -11.32
CA ALA A 252 -9.10 -1.76 -12.56
C ALA A 252 -8.41 -1.16 -13.79
N ASN A 253 -8.51 -1.89 -14.92
CA ASN A 253 -8.03 -1.45 -16.24
C ASN A 253 -9.20 -1.20 -17.22
N GLY A 254 -10.41 -1.06 -16.70
CA GLY A 254 -11.64 -0.83 -17.43
C GLY A 254 -12.87 -1.13 -16.58
N PRO A 255 -14.07 -1.06 -17.15
CA PRO A 255 -15.31 -1.48 -16.50
C PRO A 255 -15.24 -2.94 -16.06
N ILE A 256 -15.79 -3.25 -14.86
CA ILE A 256 -15.89 -4.62 -14.37
C ILE A 256 -17.29 -5.14 -14.70
N ALA A 257 -17.37 -6.06 -15.66
CA ALA A 257 -18.63 -6.67 -16.06
C ALA A 257 -19.28 -7.39 -14.85
N GLY A 258 -20.60 -7.29 -14.73
CA GLY A 258 -21.34 -7.88 -13.61
C GLY A 258 -21.36 -7.06 -12.33
N LEU A 259 -20.70 -5.88 -12.25
CA LEU A 259 -20.83 -4.95 -11.15
C LEU A 259 -21.54 -3.66 -11.57
N ALA A 260 -22.53 -3.22 -10.78
CA ALA A 260 -23.07 -1.88 -10.90
C ALA A 260 -22.05 -0.86 -10.42
N GLY A 261 -21.63 0.06 -11.29
CA GLY A 261 -20.60 1.04 -10.94
C GLY A 261 -20.06 1.81 -12.15
N ARG A 262 -18.98 2.54 -11.91
CA ARG A 262 -18.31 3.34 -12.94
C ARG A 262 -16.79 3.23 -12.84
N TYR A 263 -16.13 3.08 -14.00
CA TYR A 263 -14.70 3.15 -14.15
C TYR A 263 -14.23 4.60 -14.29
N PHE A 264 -13.12 4.93 -13.65
CA PHE A 264 -12.44 6.21 -13.71
C PHE A 264 -10.99 5.97 -14.12
N ASP A 265 -10.71 6.27 -15.39
CA ASP A 265 -9.37 6.16 -15.96
C ASP A 265 -8.42 7.21 -15.38
N ASP A 266 -7.12 6.96 -15.44
CA ASP A 266 -6.05 7.82 -14.90
C ASP A 266 -6.27 8.28 -13.43
N THR A 267 -7.17 7.57 -12.70
CA THR A 267 -7.45 7.85 -11.30
C THR A 267 -6.70 6.85 -10.42
N MET A 268 -5.73 7.33 -9.66
CA MET A 268 -4.91 6.52 -8.75
C MET A 268 -4.23 5.31 -9.43
N PRO A 269 -3.56 5.46 -10.59
CA PRO A 269 -2.91 4.36 -11.26
C PRO A 269 -1.85 3.73 -10.36
N LYS A 270 -1.60 2.43 -10.55
CA LYS A 270 -0.60 1.67 -9.81
C LYS A 270 0.56 1.30 -10.73
N PHE A 271 1.77 1.39 -10.18
CA PHE A 271 3.00 1.13 -10.92
C PHE A 271 3.79 0.01 -10.26
N PHE A 272 4.55 -0.71 -11.08
CA PHE A 272 5.50 -1.70 -10.59
C PHE A 272 6.78 -1.69 -11.42
N ARG A 273 7.87 -2.15 -10.79
CA ARG A 273 9.15 -2.42 -11.41
C ARG A 273 9.70 -3.70 -10.79
N GLY A 274 10.09 -4.68 -11.60
CA GLY A 274 10.65 -5.93 -11.11
C GLY A 274 10.20 -7.14 -11.92
N PRO A 275 10.58 -8.35 -11.50
CA PRO A 275 10.39 -9.56 -12.27
C PRO A 275 8.93 -10.05 -12.32
N VAL A 276 8.14 -9.79 -11.27
CA VAL A 276 6.77 -10.32 -11.16
C VAL A 276 5.76 -9.19 -11.33
N GLN A 277 4.87 -9.33 -12.30
CA GLN A 277 3.76 -8.38 -12.48
C GLN A 277 2.72 -8.60 -11.37
N PRO A 278 2.35 -7.53 -10.62
CA PRO A 278 1.29 -7.61 -9.63
C PRO A 278 -0.07 -7.85 -10.29
N ARG A 279 -0.94 -8.56 -9.59
CA ARG A 279 -2.34 -8.74 -10.03
C ARG A 279 -3.25 -7.66 -9.46
N LEU A 280 -4.36 -7.40 -10.11
CA LEU A 280 -5.44 -6.61 -9.54
C LEU A 280 -6.06 -7.34 -8.33
N GLY A 281 -6.59 -6.58 -7.39
CA GLY A 281 -7.14 -7.15 -6.15
C GLY A 281 -6.08 -7.59 -5.13
N ASP A 282 -4.81 -7.15 -5.29
CA ASP A 282 -3.75 -7.43 -4.33
C ASP A 282 -2.94 -6.16 -3.98
N LEU A 283 -3.37 -5.50 -2.94
CA LEU A 283 -2.68 -4.41 -2.25
C LEU A 283 -2.28 -4.82 -0.81
N ALA A 284 -2.20 -6.14 -0.54
CA ALA A 284 -1.82 -6.63 0.77
C ALA A 284 -0.42 -6.12 1.16
N TYR A 285 -0.22 -5.80 2.44
CA TYR A 285 1.05 -5.28 2.98
C TYR A 285 1.56 -4.00 2.31
N THR A 286 0.66 -3.18 1.79
CA THR A 286 0.99 -1.85 1.26
C THR A 286 0.66 -0.75 2.28
N GLU A 287 1.14 0.45 2.02
CA GLU A 287 0.85 1.63 2.85
C GLU A 287 -0.66 1.91 2.99
N THR A 288 -1.45 1.63 1.94
CA THR A 288 -2.90 1.77 2.00
C THR A 288 -3.51 0.78 2.98
N ALA A 289 -3.06 -0.47 2.98
CA ALA A 289 -3.52 -1.48 3.91
C ALA A 289 -3.12 -1.17 5.35
N MET A 290 -1.85 -0.81 5.56
CA MET A 290 -1.25 -0.68 6.90
C MET A 290 -1.52 0.66 7.57
N PHE A 291 -1.42 1.77 6.82
CA PHE A 291 -1.49 3.11 7.39
C PHE A 291 -2.77 3.86 7.03
N GLY A 292 -3.55 3.38 6.06
CA GLY A 292 -4.74 4.09 5.54
C GLY A 292 -4.38 5.31 4.70
N MET A 293 -3.27 5.25 3.98
CA MET A 293 -2.84 6.31 3.05
C MET A 293 -3.56 6.24 1.73
#